data_2e6dfc33035268df130f024c0cf20d8d
#
_entry.id   2e6dfc33035268df130f024c0cf20d8d
#
_cell.length_a   1.000
_cell.length_b   1.000
_cell.length_c   1.000
_cell.angle_alpha   90.00
_cell.angle_beta   90.00
_cell.angle_gamma   90.00
#
_symmetry.space_group_name_H-M   'P 1'
#
loop_
_entity.id
_entity.type
_entity.pdbx_description
1 polymer ?
#
loop_
_entity_poly.entity_id
_entity_poly.type
_entity_poly.pdbx_seq_one_letter_code
_entity_poly.pdbx_strand_id
1 'polypeptide(L)'
;MSRYEVYPVNDINDPVLDKIKGLYLSSFPEEERRQWQSIIDMIDNSSPFFFLKAILSPDGEFMGFYSSWNLPGVLYIEHFAIEPRFRSTGIGSSVITDVVAGAMPRSVVVEVELPGSSSDADRRISFYERNGFSAVGDLQYFQPPYRPGLDMVEMMLMTSQPLPDV
;
A
#
# COMPACT_ATOMS: atom_id res chain seq x y z
N MET A 1 9.44 -23.13 -1.45
CA MET A 1 8.71 -22.62 -0.26
C MET A 1 8.64 -21.11 -0.31
N SER A 2 7.45 -20.57 -0.05
CA SER A 2 7.30 -19.11 0.02
C SER A 2 8.01 -18.56 1.27
N ARG A 3 8.65 -17.40 1.14
CA ARG A 3 9.33 -16.71 2.24
C ARG A 3 8.37 -15.91 3.12
N TYR A 4 7.10 -15.89 2.76
CA TYR A 4 6.08 -15.12 3.47
C TYR A 4 4.69 -15.70 3.16
N GLU A 5 3.75 -15.32 4.00
CA GLU A 5 2.33 -15.60 3.81
C GLU A 5 1.55 -14.30 3.88
N VAL A 6 0.52 -14.18 3.04
CA VAL A 6 -0.41 -13.06 3.08
C VAL A 6 -1.62 -13.49 3.90
N TYR A 7 -1.90 -12.74 4.95
CA TYR A 7 -2.95 -13.03 5.91
C TYR A 7 -4.06 -11.97 5.81
N PRO A 8 -5.25 -12.31 5.30
CA PRO A 8 -6.36 -11.35 5.25
C PRO A 8 -6.86 -11.01 6.65
N VAL A 9 -7.05 -9.72 6.93
CA VAL A 9 -7.56 -9.25 8.22
C VAL A 9 -9.04 -8.94 8.09
N ASN A 10 -9.88 -9.83 8.62
CA ASN A 10 -11.34 -9.74 8.51
C ASN A 10 -12.06 -9.59 9.85
N ASP A 11 -11.32 -9.61 10.96
CA ASP A 11 -11.86 -9.53 12.31
C ASP A 11 -11.23 -8.34 13.04
N ILE A 12 -12.07 -7.43 13.53
CA ILE A 12 -11.62 -6.25 14.28
C ILE A 12 -10.96 -6.60 15.62
N ASN A 13 -11.11 -7.81 16.09
CA ASN A 13 -10.48 -8.30 17.32
C ASN A 13 -9.16 -9.05 17.06
N ASP A 14 -8.73 -9.12 15.81
CA ASP A 14 -7.48 -9.79 15.46
C ASP A 14 -6.28 -9.05 16.07
N PRO A 15 -5.43 -9.72 16.88
CA PRO A 15 -4.26 -9.07 17.50
C PRO A 15 -3.27 -8.47 16.50
N VAL A 16 -3.25 -8.94 15.26
CA VAL A 16 -2.35 -8.41 14.22
C VAL A 16 -2.63 -6.94 13.92
N LEU A 17 -3.85 -6.47 14.19
CA LEU A 17 -4.23 -5.08 13.97
C LEU A 17 -3.39 -4.10 14.80
N ASP A 18 -2.94 -4.48 16.00
CA ASP A 18 -2.08 -3.61 16.80
C ASP A 18 -0.70 -3.44 16.15
N LYS A 19 -0.18 -4.50 15.54
CA LYS A 19 1.10 -4.44 14.82
C LYS A 19 0.99 -3.63 13.53
N ILE A 20 -0.08 -3.81 12.79
CA ILE A 20 -0.36 -3.01 11.59
C ILE A 20 -0.49 -1.53 11.95
N LYS A 21 -1.25 -1.22 13.00
CA LYS A 21 -1.42 0.16 13.47
C LYS A 21 -0.08 0.83 13.80
N GLY A 22 0.78 0.14 14.54
CA GLY A 22 2.11 0.67 14.90
C GLY A 22 2.94 0.99 13.65
N LEU A 23 2.99 0.08 12.70
CA LEU A 23 3.73 0.29 11.45
C LEU A 23 3.09 1.39 10.59
N TYR A 24 1.77 1.42 10.51
CA TYR A 24 1.01 2.43 9.78
C TYR A 24 1.31 3.85 10.29
N LEU A 25 1.26 4.04 11.60
CA LEU A 25 1.52 5.34 12.21
C LEU A 25 2.99 5.78 12.08
N SER A 26 3.93 4.85 12.07
CA SER A 26 5.36 5.17 11.95
C SER A 26 5.84 5.32 10.51
N SER A 27 5.12 4.77 9.53
CA SER A 27 5.56 4.73 8.13
C SER A 27 5.00 5.86 7.28
N PHE A 28 3.89 6.47 7.67
CA PHE A 28 3.19 7.47 6.86
C PHE A 28 2.94 8.74 7.67
N PRO A 29 3.15 9.95 7.07
CA PRO A 29 2.82 11.20 7.74
C PRO A 29 1.30 11.35 7.89
N GLU A 30 0.88 12.23 8.81
CA GLU A 30 -0.52 12.40 9.16
C GLU A 30 -1.40 12.74 7.96
N GLU A 31 -0.88 13.54 7.02
CA GLU A 31 -1.62 13.97 5.83
C GLU A 31 -1.91 12.83 4.86
N GLU A 32 -1.13 11.75 4.92
CA GLU A 32 -1.27 10.57 4.06
C GLU A 32 -1.98 9.42 4.76
N ARG A 33 -2.46 9.62 6.00
CA ARG A 33 -3.13 8.59 6.78
C ARG A 33 -4.62 8.83 6.89
N ARG A 34 -5.39 7.74 6.73
CA ARG A 34 -6.77 7.70 7.21
C ARG A 34 -6.77 7.65 8.74
N GLN A 35 -7.83 8.11 9.37
CA GLN A 35 -8.03 7.82 10.77
C GLN A 35 -8.11 6.30 10.96
N TRP A 36 -7.43 5.78 11.97
CA TRP A 36 -7.41 4.34 12.21
C TRP A 36 -8.81 3.75 12.37
N GLN A 37 -9.71 4.48 13.03
CA GLN A 37 -11.09 4.04 13.20
C GLN A 37 -11.80 3.83 11.86
N SER A 38 -11.49 4.62 10.83
CA SER A 38 -12.06 4.43 9.49
C SER A 38 -11.65 3.08 8.89
N ILE A 39 -10.41 2.66 9.12
CA ILE A 39 -9.92 1.34 8.68
C ILE A 39 -10.66 0.24 9.43
N ILE A 40 -10.81 0.37 10.74
CA ILE A 40 -11.55 -0.58 11.57
C ILE A 40 -13.01 -0.69 11.10
N ASP A 41 -13.65 0.43 10.82
CA ASP A 41 -15.04 0.46 10.35
C ASP A 41 -15.21 -0.25 9.01
N MET A 42 -14.27 -0.11 8.09
CA MET A 42 -14.30 -0.81 6.81
C MET A 42 -14.17 -2.34 6.97
N ILE A 43 -13.36 -2.78 7.91
CA ILE A 43 -13.23 -4.21 8.23
C ILE A 43 -14.51 -4.72 8.88
N ASP A 44 -15.03 -4.00 9.88
CA ASP A 44 -16.22 -4.39 10.63
C ASP A 44 -17.46 -4.47 9.72
N ASN A 45 -17.58 -3.54 8.78
CA ASN A 45 -18.68 -3.51 7.82
C ASN A 45 -18.47 -4.43 6.61
N SER A 46 -17.39 -5.19 6.57
CA SER A 46 -17.06 -6.12 5.49
C SER A 46 -17.14 -5.46 4.12
N SER A 47 -16.47 -4.31 3.97
CA SER A 47 -16.44 -3.59 2.69
C SER A 47 -16.02 -4.55 1.55
N PRO A 48 -16.78 -4.61 0.44
CA PRO A 48 -16.43 -5.51 -0.67
C PRO A 48 -15.28 -4.98 -1.53
N PHE A 49 -14.84 -3.76 -1.31
CA PHE A 49 -13.83 -3.10 -2.14
C PHE A 49 -12.49 -2.90 -1.43
N PHE A 50 -12.50 -2.76 -0.10
CA PHE A 50 -11.31 -2.51 0.70
C PHE A 50 -10.81 -3.80 1.35
N PHE A 51 -9.49 -4.02 1.25
CA PHE A 51 -8.84 -5.20 1.83
C PHE A 51 -7.59 -4.78 2.60
N LEU A 52 -7.48 -5.25 3.83
CA LEU A 52 -6.29 -5.10 4.66
C LEU A 52 -5.65 -6.47 4.83
N LYS A 53 -4.35 -6.56 4.53
CA LYS A 53 -3.61 -7.82 4.58
C LYS A 53 -2.31 -7.66 5.35
N ALA A 54 -2.06 -8.57 6.27
CA ALA A 54 -0.78 -8.68 6.94
C ALA A 54 0.17 -9.56 6.13
N ILE A 55 1.45 -9.27 6.23
CA ILE A 55 2.53 -10.05 5.64
C ILE A 55 3.24 -10.74 6.80
N LEU A 56 3.19 -12.06 6.82
CA LEU A 56 3.75 -12.87 7.90
C LEU A 56 4.87 -13.77 7.38
N SER A 57 5.85 -14.03 8.23
CA SER A 57 6.84 -15.08 7.95
C SER A 57 6.18 -16.45 8.01
N PRO A 58 6.81 -17.52 7.49
CA PRO A 58 6.30 -18.88 7.64
C PRO A 58 6.09 -19.30 9.11
N ASP A 59 6.84 -18.69 10.04
CA ASP A 59 6.70 -18.91 11.48
C ASP A 59 5.64 -18.02 12.14
N GLY A 60 4.92 -17.21 11.35
CA GLY A 60 3.86 -16.34 11.87
C GLY A 60 4.33 -14.98 12.38
N GLU A 61 5.59 -14.60 12.16
CA GLU A 61 6.13 -13.32 12.59
C GLU A 61 5.66 -12.20 11.67
N PHE A 62 5.23 -11.07 12.24
CA PHE A 62 4.74 -9.92 11.46
C PHE A 62 5.89 -9.22 10.73
N MET A 63 5.79 -9.12 9.41
CA MET A 63 6.81 -8.48 8.57
C MET A 63 6.34 -7.19 7.93
N GLY A 64 5.04 -6.97 7.81
CA GLY A 64 4.49 -5.79 7.17
C GLY A 64 3.01 -5.94 6.86
N PHE A 65 2.50 -4.99 6.07
CA PHE A 65 1.09 -5.03 5.64
C PHE A 65 0.92 -4.25 4.34
N TYR A 66 -0.22 -4.46 3.71
CA TYR A 66 -0.71 -3.54 2.68
C TYR A 66 -2.23 -3.46 2.73
N SER A 67 -2.74 -2.31 2.31
CA SER A 67 -4.16 -2.09 2.10
C SER A 67 -4.42 -1.82 0.63
N SER A 68 -5.52 -2.34 0.11
CA SER A 68 -5.84 -2.24 -1.30
C SER A 68 -7.33 -2.05 -1.54
N TRP A 69 -7.63 -1.46 -2.70
CA TRP A 69 -8.99 -1.27 -3.19
C TRP A 69 -9.15 -2.00 -4.51
N ASN A 70 -10.14 -2.91 -4.56
CA ASN A 70 -10.53 -3.56 -5.80
C ASN A 70 -11.46 -2.63 -6.58
N LEU A 71 -10.93 -2.04 -7.64
CA LEU A 71 -11.67 -1.14 -8.53
C LEU A 71 -11.80 -1.77 -9.91
N PRO A 72 -12.82 -1.37 -10.70
CA PRO A 72 -12.92 -1.86 -12.09
C PRO A 72 -11.64 -1.56 -12.88
N GLY A 73 -10.99 -2.60 -13.39
CA GLY A 73 -9.78 -2.48 -14.19
C GLY A 73 -8.49 -2.13 -13.46
N VAL A 74 -8.55 -1.83 -12.17
CA VAL A 74 -7.40 -1.39 -11.38
C VAL A 74 -7.42 -2.01 -9.99
N LEU A 75 -6.27 -2.50 -9.52
CA LEU A 75 -6.04 -2.76 -8.11
C LEU A 75 -5.22 -1.58 -7.56
N TYR A 76 -5.81 -0.80 -6.68
CA TYR A 76 -5.15 0.34 -6.07
C TYR A 76 -4.59 -0.04 -4.70
N ILE A 77 -3.27 0.06 -4.54
CA ILE A 77 -2.62 -0.12 -3.24
C ILE A 77 -2.52 1.25 -2.58
N GLU A 78 -3.22 1.42 -1.47
CA GLU A 78 -3.26 2.69 -0.75
C GLU A 78 -2.07 2.85 0.19
N HIS A 79 -1.77 1.80 0.96
CA HIS A 79 -0.63 1.79 1.88
C HIS A 79 0.09 0.44 1.80
N PHE A 80 1.41 0.50 1.80
CA PHE A 80 2.28 -0.67 1.76
C PHE A 80 3.52 -0.37 2.58
N ALA A 81 3.79 -1.17 3.60
CA ALA A 81 4.95 -0.97 4.46
C ALA A 81 5.52 -2.29 4.96
N ILE A 82 6.85 -2.35 5.02
CA ILE A 82 7.61 -3.46 5.58
C ILE A 82 8.25 -2.98 6.88
N GLU A 83 8.19 -3.81 7.92
CA GLU A 83 8.87 -3.55 9.20
C GLU A 83 10.35 -3.24 8.96
N PRO A 84 10.93 -2.24 9.64
CA PRO A 84 12.31 -1.83 9.37
C PRO A 84 13.33 -2.97 9.41
N ARG A 85 13.19 -3.91 10.33
CA ARG A 85 14.12 -5.05 10.47
C ARG A 85 14.07 -6.03 9.29
N PHE A 86 13.00 -6.01 8.51
CA PHE A 86 12.86 -6.87 7.32
C PHE A 86 13.12 -6.12 6.01
N ARG A 87 13.39 -4.82 6.06
CA ARG A 87 13.75 -4.05 4.86
C ARG A 87 15.07 -4.52 4.31
N SER A 88 15.26 -4.35 3.00
CA SER A 88 16.46 -4.77 2.25
C SER A 88 16.70 -6.29 2.26
N THR A 89 15.68 -7.09 2.59
CA THR A 89 15.74 -8.55 2.52
C THR A 89 15.12 -9.11 1.24
N GLY A 90 14.51 -8.25 0.41
CA GLY A 90 13.78 -8.65 -0.78
C GLY A 90 12.32 -9.05 -0.56
N ILE A 91 11.82 -9.00 0.67
CA ILE A 91 10.43 -9.35 0.98
C ILE A 91 9.45 -8.38 0.29
N GLY A 92 9.70 -7.08 0.35
CA GLY A 92 8.86 -6.09 -0.31
C GLY A 92 8.73 -6.35 -1.81
N SER A 93 9.84 -6.62 -2.48
CA SER A 93 9.85 -6.95 -3.92
C SER A 93 9.09 -8.23 -4.22
N SER A 94 9.24 -9.26 -3.39
CA SER A 94 8.49 -10.51 -3.56
C SER A 94 7.00 -10.30 -3.43
N VAL A 95 6.56 -9.54 -2.42
CA VAL A 95 5.14 -9.24 -2.21
C VAL A 95 4.55 -8.46 -3.37
N ILE A 96 5.19 -7.36 -3.79
CA ILE A 96 4.64 -6.53 -4.87
C ILE A 96 4.61 -7.29 -6.20
N THR A 97 5.61 -8.12 -6.47
CA THR A 97 5.63 -8.96 -7.67
C THR A 97 4.45 -9.93 -7.69
N ASP A 98 4.17 -10.57 -6.57
CA ASP A 98 3.04 -11.51 -6.46
C ASP A 98 1.69 -10.78 -6.52
N VAL A 99 1.58 -9.60 -5.95
CA VAL A 99 0.36 -8.77 -6.05
C VAL A 99 0.10 -8.40 -7.50
N VAL A 100 1.12 -7.96 -8.24
CA VAL A 100 1.00 -7.62 -9.66
C VAL A 100 0.57 -8.84 -10.48
N ALA A 101 1.20 -9.99 -10.26
CA ALA A 101 0.86 -11.22 -10.97
C ALA A 101 -0.58 -11.66 -10.68
N GLY A 102 -1.01 -11.58 -9.42
CA GLY A 102 -2.38 -11.94 -9.01
C GLY A 102 -3.45 -10.98 -9.49
N ALA A 103 -3.09 -9.73 -9.77
CA ALA A 103 -4.02 -8.72 -10.26
C ALA A 103 -4.28 -8.82 -11.76
N MET A 104 -3.35 -9.42 -12.53
CA MET A 104 -3.49 -9.50 -13.98
C MET A 104 -4.87 -9.98 -14.42
N PRO A 105 -5.48 -9.40 -15.46
CA PRO A 105 -4.94 -8.36 -16.38
C PRO A 105 -5.10 -6.91 -15.87
N ARG A 106 -5.55 -6.69 -14.63
CA ARG A 106 -5.70 -5.34 -14.08
C ARG A 106 -4.33 -4.72 -13.80
N SER A 107 -4.24 -3.40 -13.98
CA SER A 107 -3.08 -2.63 -13.55
C SER A 107 -3.08 -2.48 -12.03
N VAL A 108 -1.91 -2.53 -11.42
CA VAL A 108 -1.72 -2.14 -10.02
C VAL A 108 -1.25 -0.70 -10.00
N VAL A 109 -1.93 0.14 -9.24
CA VAL A 109 -1.62 1.57 -9.12
C VAL A 109 -1.24 1.88 -7.68
N VAL A 110 -0.21 2.70 -7.51
CA VAL A 110 0.24 3.19 -6.21
C VAL A 110 0.38 4.70 -6.24
N GLU A 111 0.20 5.34 -5.08
CA GLU A 111 0.50 6.75 -4.88
C GLU A 111 1.86 6.87 -4.18
N VAL A 112 2.71 7.77 -4.69
CA VAL A 112 4.01 8.06 -4.07
C VAL A 112 4.18 9.57 -3.96
N GLU A 113 4.93 10.02 -2.94
CA GLU A 113 5.32 11.41 -2.82
C GLU A 113 6.16 11.85 -4.03
N LEU A 114 6.16 13.14 -4.34
CA LEU A 114 6.91 13.66 -5.48
C LEU A 114 8.41 13.40 -5.33
N PRO A 115 9.13 13.20 -6.46
CA PRO A 115 10.59 13.07 -6.44
C PRO A 115 11.23 14.29 -5.76
N GLY A 116 12.23 14.03 -4.92
CA GLY A 116 12.96 15.09 -4.23
C GLY A 116 12.29 15.65 -2.98
N SER A 117 11.06 15.21 -2.64
CA SER A 117 10.37 15.71 -1.44
C SER A 117 11.02 15.22 -0.14
N SER A 118 11.59 14.01 -0.14
CA SER A 118 12.35 13.44 0.96
C SER A 118 13.20 12.27 0.46
N SER A 119 14.18 11.84 1.26
CA SER A 119 14.97 10.65 0.94
C SER A 119 14.09 9.38 0.96
N ASP A 120 13.07 9.34 1.81
CA ASP A 120 12.13 8.22 1.86
C ASP A 120 11.23 8.18 0.61
N ALA A 121 10.80 9.33 0.10
CA ALA A 121 10.06 9.41 -1.16
C ALA A 121 10.89 8.87 -2.33
N ASP A 122 12.13 9.31 -2.45
CA ASP A 122 13.03 8.85 -3.52
C ASP A 122 13.30 7.35 -3.42
N ARG A 123 13.43 6.81 -2.22
CA ARG A 123 13.60 5.38 -1.99
C ARG A 123 12.37 4.59 -2.42
N ARG A 124 11.17 5.06 -2.12
CA ARG A 124 9.92 4.41 -2.54
C ARG A 124 9.78 4.41 -4.06
N ILE A 125 10.05 5.54 -4.71
CA ILE A 125 10.02 5.63 -6.17
C ILE A 125 10.97 4.61 -6.78
N SER A 126 12.22 4.57 -6.31
CA SER A 126 13.22 3.61 -6.79
C SER A 126 12.78 2.16 -6.57
N PHE A 127 12.16 1.87 -5.43
CA PHE A 127 11.61 0.55 -5.14
C PHE A 127 10.56 0.13 -6.18
N TYR A 128 9.61 1.00 -6.48
CA TYR A 128 8.57 0.69 -7.47
C TYR A 128 9.15 0.59 -8.88
N GLU A 129 10.08 1.48 -9.26
CA GLU A 129 10.73 1.41 -10.57
C GLU A 129 11.47 0.08 -10.76
N ARG A 130 12.23 -0.37 -9.75
CA ARG A 130 12.92 -1.67 -9.80
C ARG A 130 11.95 -2.85 -9.95
N ASN A 131 10.71 -2.68 -9.54
CA ASN A 131 9.67 -3.72 -9.62
C ASN A 131 8.74 -3.54 -10.82
N GLY A 132 9.16 -2.77 -11.82
CA GLY A 132 8.45 -2.65 -13.09
C GLY A 132 7.37 -1.58 -13.16
N PHE A 133 7.26 -0.74 -12.13
CA PHE A 133 6.32 0.37 -12.14
C PHE A 133 6.92 1.58 -12.84
N SER A 134 6.05 2.37 -13.47
CA SER A 134 6.41 3.65 -14.08
C SER A 134 5.39 4.72 -13.75
N ALA A 135 5.83 5.99 -13.76
CA ALA A 135 4.95 7.13 -13.53
C ALA A 135 3.87 7.21 -14.60
N VAL A 136 2.68 7.62 -14.20
CA VAL A 136 1.57 7.90 -15.13
C VAL A 136 1.79 9.27 -15.74
N GLY A 137 2.42 9.31 -16.91
CA GLY A 137 2.59 10.47 -17.80
C GLY A 137 2.69 11.85 -17.13
N ASP A 138 2.05 12.86 -17.75
CA ASP A 138 2.02 14.24 -17.25
C ASP A 138 0.88 14.51 -16.27
N LEU A 139 0.30 13.48 -15.68
CA LEU A 139 -0.83 13.62 -14.77
C LEU A 139 -0.38 14.31 -13.47
N GLN A 140 -0.95 15.48 -13.20
CA GLN A 140 -0.84 16.12 -11.90
C GLN A 140 -1.94 15.58 -10.99
N TYR A 141 -1.55 14.94 -9.89
CA TYR A 141 -2.48 14.29 -8.98
C TYR A 141 -2.35 14.86 -7.58
N PHE A 142 -3.49 15.17 -6.96
CA PHE A 142 -3.57 15.63 -5.58
C PHE A 142 -4.38 14.63 -4.76
N GLN A 143 -3.77 14.11 -3.71
CA GLN A 143 -4.49 13.30 -2.75
C GLN A 143 -5.47 14.18 -1.97
N PRO A 144 -6.77 13.89 -2.00
CA PRO A 144 -7.74 14.60 -1.18
C PRO A 144 -7.42 14.43 0.32
N PRO A 145 -7.69 15.45 1.15
CA PRO A 145 -7.51 15.29 2.58
C PRO A 145 -8.44 14.21 3.12
N TYR A 146 -7.91 13.35 3.98
CA TYR A 146 -8.71 12.28 4.59
C TYR A 146 -9.68 12.78 5.68
N ARG A 147 -9.48 14.01 6.16
CA ARG A 147 -10.34 14.63 7.16
C ARG A 147 -10.23 16.15 7.08
N PRO A 148 -11.21 16.91 7.62
CA PRO A 148 -11.14 18.37 7.68
C PRO A 148 -9.89 18.84 8.41
N GLY A 149 -9.30 19.93 7.93
CA GLY A 149 -8.12 20.55 8.53
C GLY A 149 -6.78 20.03 7.99
N LEU A 150 -6.77 18.98 7.18
CA LEU A 150 -5.57 18.53 6.46
C LEU A 150 -5.52 19.15 5.07
N ASP A 151 -4.31 19.45 4.60
CA ASP A 151 -4.08 19.94 3.25
C ASP A 151 -4.13 18.82 2.21
N MET A 152 -4.43 19.18 0.95
CA MET A 152 -4.21 18.27 -0.17
C MET A 152 -2.69 18.09 -0.35
N VAL A 153 -2.30 16.86 -0.66
CA VAL A 153 -0.90 16.53 -0.92
C VAL A 153 -0.74 16.21 -2.40
N GLU A 154 0.16 16.92 -3.08
CA GLU A 154 0.52 16.57 -4.45
C GLU A 154 1.35 15.29 -4.43
N MET A 155 0.89 14.28 -5.19
CA MET A 155 1.54 12.97 -5.28
C MET A 155 1.67 12.54 -6.73
N MET A 156 2.48 11.54 -6.97
CA MET A 156 2.64 10.91 -8.26
C MET A 156 1.98 9.55 -8.26
N LEU A 157 1.26 9.24 -9.32
CA LEU A 157 0.75 7.88 -9.52
C LEU A 157 1.79 7.05 -10.29
N MET A 158 2.00 5.83 -9.84
CA MET A 158 2.81 4.84 -10.56
C MET A 158 1.97 3.60 -10.86
N THR A 159 2.22 2.97 -11.99
CA THR A 159 1.43 1.83 -12.44
C THR A 159 2.31 0.68 -12.91
N SER A 160 1.85 -0.55 -12.67
CA SER A 160 2.55 -1.78 -13.08
C SER A 160 2.50 -2.03 -14.59
N GLN A 161 1.51 -1.45 -15.28
CA GLN A 161 1.38 -1.50 -16.73
C GLN A 161 0.60 -0.26 -17.20
N PRO A 162 0.70 0.09 -18.49
CA PRO A 162 -0.02 1.26 -19.00
C PRO A 162 -1.51 1.19 -18.66
N LEU A 163 -2.07 2.32 -18.19
CA LEU A 163 -3.51 2.42 -17.96
C LEU A 163 -4.23 2.41 -19.31
N PRO A 164 -5.43 1.81 -19.38
CA PRO A 164 -6.21 1.85 -20.62
C PRO A 164 -6.54 3.30 -20.99
N ASP A 165 -6.51 3.59 -22.29
CA ASP A 165 -6.94 4.89 -22.80
C ASP A 165 -8.41 5.10 -22.43
N VAL A 166 -8.71 6.26 -21.89
CA VAL A 166 -10.06 6.64 -21.48
C VAL A 166 -10.77 7.30 -22.67
#